data_d6997352bd2c76162588c21cf2aff03c
#
_entry.id   d6997352bd2c76162588c21cf2aff03c
#
_cell.length_a   1.000
_cell.length_b   1.000
_cell.length_c   1.000
_cell.angle_alpha   90.00
_cell.angle_beta   90.00
_cell.angle_gamma   90.00
#
_symmetry.space_group_name_H-M   'P 1'
#
loop_
_entity.id
_entity.type
_entity.pdbx_description
1 polymer ?
#
loop_
_entity_poly.entity_id
_entity_poly.type
_entity_poly.pdbx_seq_one_letter_code
_entity_poly.pdbx_strand_id
1 'polypeptide(L)'
;MKPYFKKGVLLNFASGYNLTFHNVELPPDSDVVMAAPRMLGQGVREMFVSGEGYPAFVAVAQDASGKALEYAKALCKAIGATKKGVIEGNINDETYLDLMTELGVLPLVYKVFAEAFKLETEMGHPEEAVLMEAYFSKEMMFLWEQAAERGLFRQLCLHSHTAQYAQLKRFGEGDNSMIRNFLKEAYESIRSGEFDKEWQAEQTKYNLEHLDALREKALNTEVTKAEDRLKARLK
;
A
#
# COMPACT_ATOMS: atom_id res chain seq x y z
N MET A 1 -19.59 12.41 -16.59
CA MET A 1 -19.20 13.69 -15.93
C MET A 1 -18.83 14.80 -16.90
N LYS A 2 -18.18 14.51 -18.06
CA LYS A 2 -17.72 15.52 -19.04
C LYS A 2 -18.68 16.72 -19.32
N PRO A 3 -19.98 16.51 -19.56
CA PRO A 3 -20.87 17.62 -19.89
C PRO A 3 -21.09 18.65 -18.76
N TYR A 4 -20.61 18.36 -17.55
CA TYR A 4 -20.79 19.23 -16.38
C TYR A 4 -19.51 19.96 -15.95
N PHE A 5 -18.37 19.69 -16.61
CA PHE A 5 -17.14 20.39 -16.28
C PHE A 5 -17.17 21.83 -16.82
N LYS A 6 -16.86 22.75 -15.95
CA LYS A 6 -16.69 24.17 -16.32
C LYS A 6 -15.32 24.33 -16.98
N LYS A 7 -15.22 25.30 -17.89
CA LYS A 7 -13.94 25.71 -18.46
C LYS A 7 -12.97 26.12 -17.33
N GLY A 8 -11.70 25.67 -17.43
CA GLY A 8 -10.68 25.96 -16.43
C GLY A 8 -10.86 25.20 -15.11
N VAL A 9 -11.58 24.07 -15.12
CA VAL A 9 -11.74 23.25 -13.91
C VAL A 9 -10.41 22.66 -13.47
N LEU A 10 -10.20 22.61 -12.15
CA LEU A 10 -9.12 21.83 -11.55
C LEU A 10 -9.63 20.42 -11.20
N LEU A 11 -9.02 19.41 -11.78
CA LEU A 11 -9.27 18.00 -11.48
C LEU A 11 -8.14 17.47 -10.62
N ASN A 12 -8.46 16.95 -9.45
CA ASN A 12 -7.49 16.30 -8.58
C ASN A 12 -7.75 14.79 -8.50
N PHE A 13 -6.68 14.03 -8.65
CA PHE A 13 -6.67 12.59 -8.45
C PHE A 13 -5.90 12.26 -7.18
N ALA A 14 -6.44 11.34 -6.37
CA ALA A 14 -5.79 10.85 -5.15
C ALA A 14 -4.83 9.69 -5.42
N SER A 15 -4.77 9.19 -6.64
CA SER A 15 -3.83 8.20 -7.16
C SER A 15 -3.62 8.44 -8.65
N GLY A 16 -2.44 8.11 -9.16
CA GLY A 16 -2.09 8.24 -10.57
C GLY A 16 -2.68 7.17 -11.48
N TYR A 17 -3.28 6.11 -10.94
CA TYR A 17 -3.73 4.92 -11.68
C TYR A 17 -4.48 5.23 -12.99
N ASN A 18 -5.58 5.96 -12.89
CA ASN A 18 -6.41 6.29 -14.06
C ASN A 18 -5.72 7.21 -15.07
N LEU A 19 -4.75 8.00 -14.62
CA LEU A 19 -3.97 8.88 -15.48
C LEU A 19 -2.87 8.10 -16.20
N THR A 20 -2.15 7.22 -15.50
CA THR A 20 -1.08 6.38 -16.06
C THR A 20 -1.59 5.43 -17.14
N PHE A 21 -2.75 4.79 -16.91
CA PHE A 21 -3.33 3.83 -17.84
C PHE A 21 -4.35 4.45 -18.81
N HIS A 22 -4.48 5.78 -18.81
CA HIS A 22 -5.38 6.52 -19.70
C HIS A 22 -6.85 6.08 -19.63
N ASN A 23 -7.30 5.66 -18.44
CA ASN A 23 -8.66 5.19 -18.18
C ASN A 23 -9.70 6.32 -18.14
N VAL A 24 -9.25 7.58 -18.19
CA VAL A 24 -10.10 8.77 -18.18
C VAL A 24 -9.70 9.72 -19.28
N GLU A 25 -10.70 10.34 -19.92
CA GLU A 25 -10.47 11.44 -20.85
C GLU A 25 -10.50 12.77 -20.09
N LEU A 26 -9.49 13.58 -20.30
CA LEU A 26 -9.32 14.87 -19.63
C LEU A 26 -9.84 16.02 -20.51
N PRO A 27 -10.54 17.04 -19.94
CA PRO A 27 -10.88 18.25 -20.68
C PRO A 27 -9.60 19.02 -21.06
N PRO A 28 -9.44 19.48 -22.33
CA PRO A 28 -8.19 20.06 -22.80
C PRO A 28 -7.82 21.39 -22.14
N ASP A 29 -8.79 22.09 -21.56
CA ASP A 29 -8.64 23.39 -20.89
C ASP A 29 -8.69 23.29 -19.36
N SER A 30 -8.43 22.11 -18.80
CA SER A 30 -8.41 21.89 -17.34
C SER A 30 -6.99 21.79 -16.80
N ASP A 31 -6.81 22.15 -15.54
CA ASP A 31 -5.66 21.73 -14.77
C ASP A 31 -5.93 20.33 -14.22
N VAL A 32 -4.99 19.42 -14.40
CA VAL A 32 -5.10 18.04 -13.89
C VAL A 32 -3.89 17.75 -13.01
N VAL A 33 -4.16 17.50 -11.75
CA VAL A 33 -3.13 17.28 -10.75
C VAL A 33 -3.37 15.99 -9.99
N MET A 34 -2.33 15.51 -9.37
CA MET A 34 -2.39 14.42 -8.40
C MET A 34 -1.90 14.96 -7.05
N ALA A 35 -2.72 14.81 -6.03
CA ALA A 35 -2.34 14.92 -4.63
C ALA A 35 -2.68 13.58 -3.96
N ALA A 36 -1.70 12.70 -3.88
CA ALA A 36 -1.86 11.29 -3.51
C ALA A 36 -1.34 11.03 -2.09
N PRO A 37 -2.21 10.90 -1.09
CA PRO A 37 -1.82 10.52 0.28
C PRO A 37 -1.12 9.16 0.31
N ARG A 38 -0.03 9.05 1.08
CA ARG A 38 0.63 7.76 1.35
C ARG A 38 0.07 7.15 2.63
N MET A 39 -1.24 6.90 2.61
CA MET A 39 -2.01 6.35 3.72
C MET A 39 -3.37 5.83 3.21
N LEU A 40 -3.87 4.78 3.84
CA LEU A 40 -5.23 4.27 3.59
C LEU A 40 -6.29 5.33 3.93
N GLY A 41 -7.41 5.35 3.23
CA GLY A 41 -8.44 6.39 3.35
C GLY A 41 -8.94 6.64 4.78
N GLN A 42 -9.11 5.59 5.60
CA GLN A 42 -9.45 5.73 7.00
C GLN A 42 -8.33 6.45 7.78
N GLY A 43 -7.07 6.03 7.60
CA GLY A 43 -5.92 6.66 8.24
C GLY A 43 -5.73 8.11 7.81
N VAL A 44 -5.98 8.44 6.54
CA VAL A 44 -6.00 9.85 6.06
C VAL A 44 -6.96 10.68 6.90
N ARG A 45 -8.18 10.18 7.15
CA ARG A 45 -9.19 10.90 7.94
C ARG A 45 -8.79 11.03 9.40
N GLU A 46 -8.31 9.97 10.01
CA GLU A 46 -7.89 9.95 11.42
C GLU A 46 -6.71 10.89 11.66
N MET A 47 -5.67 10.84 10.82
CA MET A 47 -4.49 11.70 10.93
C MET A 47 -4.79 13.17 10.59
N PHE A 48 -5.77 13.44 9.75
CA PHE A 48 -6.26 14.79 9.53
C PHE A 48 -6.95 15.35 10.78
N VAL A 49 -7.86 14.57 11.38
CA VAL A 49 -8.63 14.99 12.57
C VAL A 49 -7.74 15.14 13.79
N SER A 50 -6.79 14.22 14.01
CA SER A 50 -5.81 14.32 15.11
C SER A 50 -4.84 15.49 14.93
N GLY A 51 -4.72 15.99 13.71
CA GLY A 51 -3.76 17.03 13.37
C GLY A 51 -2.32 16.54 13.14
N GLU A 52 -2.09 15.23 13.17
CA GLU A 52 -0.78 14.62 12.93
C GLU A 52 -0.30 14.80 11.48
N GLY A 53 -1.22 14.64 10.51
CA GLY A 53 -0.92 14.66 9.09
C GLY A 53 -0.29 13.37 8.59
N TYR A 54 -0.08 13.28 7.30
CA TYR A 54 0.47 12.12 6.59
C TYR A 54 1.29 12.56 5.38
N PRO A 55 2.25 11.79 4.88
CA PRO A 55 3.00 12.15 3.67
C PRO A 55 2.15 12.00 2.41
N ALA A 56 2.51 12.74 1.35
CA ALA A 56 1.84 12.65 0.06
C ALA A 56 2.82 12.79 -1.12
N PHE A 57 2.43 12.26 -2.26
CA PHE A 57 3.02 12.62 -3.55
C PHE A 57 2.18 13.67 -4.23
N VAL A 58 2.85 14.56 -4.99
CA VAL A 58 2.21 15.56 -5.82
C VAL A 58 2.81 15.56 -7.21
N ALA A 59 1.95 15.62 -8.22
CA ALA A 59 2.36 15.71 -9.61
C ALA A 59 1.34 16.49 -10.45
N VAL A 60 1.76 16.93 -11.63
CA VAL A 60 0.93 17.60 -12.63
C VAL A 60 0.83 16.71 -13.87
N ALA A 61 -0.39 16.39 -14.28
CA ALA A 61 -0.67 15.69 -15.52
C ALA A 61 -0.97 16.67 -16.68
N GLN A 62 -1.65 17.78 -16.38
CA GLN A 62 -1.98 18.83 -17.36
C GLN A 62 -2.01 20.19 -16.66
N ASP A 63 -1.39 21.19 -17.29
CA ASP A 63 -1.33 22.57 -16.76
C ASP A 63 -1.83 23.57 -17.80
N ALA A 64 -3.13 23.80 -17.80
CA ALA A 64 -3.76 24.74 -18.71
C ALA A 64 -3.65 26.21 -18.24
N SER A 65 -3.56 26.42 -16.92
CA SER A 65 -3.49 27.74 -16.31
C SER A 65 -2.08 28.28 -16.09
N GLY A 66 -1.04 27.40 -16.13
CA GLY A 66 0.32 27.70 -15.69
C GLY A 66 0.49 27.69 -14.17
N LYS A 67 -0.51 27.21 -13.40
CA LYS A 67 -0.54 27.20 -11.92
C LYS A 67 -0.91 25.85 -11.30
N ALA A 68 -0.99 24.80 -12.11
CA ALA A 68 -1.46 23.48 -11.65
C ALA A 68 -0.66 22.96 -10.46
N LEU A 69 0.67 23.11 -10.46
CA LEU A 69 1.52 22.67 -9.35
C LEU A 69 1.26 23.45 -8.06
N GLU A 70 1.00 24.76 -8.16
CA GLU A 70 0.66 25.57 -6.99
C GLU A 70 -0.66 25.10 -6.36
N TYR A 71 -1.66 24.78 -7.20
CA TYR A 71 -2.94 24.23 -6.73
C TYR A 71 -2.76 22.85 -6.09
N ALA A 72 -1.95 21.98 -6.68
CA ALA A 72 -1.66 20.67 -6.09
C ALA A 72 -1.00 20.79 -4.69
N LYS A 73 -0.02 21.68 -4.55
CA LYS A 73 0.63 21.98 -3.26
C LYS A 73 -0.34 22.59 -2.24
N ALA A 74 -1.21 23.47 -2.69
CA ALA A 74 -2.26 24.07 -1.84
C ALA A 74 -3.27 23.02 -1.35
N LEU A 75 -3.67 22.07 -2.21
CA LEU A 75 -4.50 20.93 -1.83
C LEU A 75 -3.80 20.06 -0.76
N CYS A 76 -2.53 19.70 -0.97
CA CYS A 76 -1.76 18.95 0.02
C CYS A 76 -1.71 19.66 1.37
N LYS A 77 -1.58 21.00 1.38
CA LYS A 77 -1.64 21.80 2.61
C LYS A 77 -3.02 21.74 3.25
N ALA A 78 -4.07 21.91 2.46
CA ALA A 78 -5.45 21.91 2.95
C ALA A 78 -5.86 20.58 3.59
N ILE A 79 -5.39 19.46 3.03
CA ILE A 79 -5.67 18.11 3.55
C ILE A 79 -4.69 17.65 4.65
N GLY A 80 -3.74 18.48 5.07
CA GLY A 80 -2.82 18.19 6.17
C GLY A 80 -1.55 17.42 5.79
N ALA A 81 -1.34 17.09 4.53
CA ALA A 81 -0.20 16.29 4.05
C ALA A 81 1.15 16.99 4.26
N THR A 82 1.20 18.32 4.18
CA THR A 82 2.45 19.09 4.36
C THR A 82 3.07 18.98 5.75
N LYS A 83 2.35 18.46 6.74
CA LYS A 83 2.88 18.25 8.10
C LYS A 83 3.91 17.12 8.16
N LYS A 84 3.79 16.10 7.32
CA LYS A 84 4.71 14.94 7.25
C LYS A 84 5.60 14.97 6.00
N GLY A 85 5.35 15.90 5.09
CA GLY A 85 6.13 16.08 3.87
C GLY A 85 5.39 15.69 2.61
N VAL A 86 5.71 16.41 1.54
CA VAL A 86 5.16 16.19 0.20
C VAL A 86 6.33 16.04 -0.77
N ILE A 87 6.30 14.96 -1.54
CA ILE A 87 7.30 14.68 -2.58
C ILE A 87 6.69 15.03 -3.93
N GLU A 88 7.36 15.93 -4.65
CA GLU A 88 7.04 16.22 -6.05
C GLU A 88 7.67 15.16 -6.93
N GLY A 89 6.87 14.53 -7.79
CA GLY A 89 7.28 13.46 -8.67
C GLY A 89 6.50 13.46 -9.97
N ASN A 90 6.41 12.32 -10.62
CA ASN A 90 5.56 12.12 -11.79
C ASN A 90 4.44 11.11 -11.50
N ILE A 91 3.40 11.15 -12.34
CA ILE A 91 2.21 10.31 -12.19
C ILE A 91 2.56 8.81 -12.25
N ASN A 92 3.41 8.42 -13.20
CA ASN A 92 3.75 7.02 -13.41
C ASN A 92 4.54 6.43 -12.25
N ASP A 93 5.46 7.20 -11.65
CA ASP A 93 6.22 6.74 -10.49
C ASP A 93 5.30 6.46 -9.31
N GLU A 94 4.34 7.36 -9.04
CA GLU A 94 3.37 7.12 -7.97
C GLU A 94 2.60 5.83 -8.21
N THR A 95 2.03 5.67 -9.41
CA THR A 95 1.24 4.49 -9.78
C THR A 95 2.06 3.20 -9.68
N TYR A 96 3.27 3.21 -10.21
CA TYR A 96 4.11 2.00 -10.22
C TYR A 96 4.59 1.62 -8.82
N LEU A 97 4.94 2.59 -7.98
CA LEU A 97 5.38 2.33 -6.61
C LEU A 97 4.23 1.85 -5.72
N ASP A 98 3.04 2.44 -5.88
CA ASP A 98 1.83 2.05 -5.16
C ASP A 98 1.42 0.61 -5.52
N LEU A 99 1.24 0.34 -6.80
CA LEU A 99 0.90 -1.01 -7.28
C LEU A 99 1.99 -2.03 -6.95
N MET A 100 3.28 -1.64 -6.98
CA MET A 100 4.37 -2.53 -6.61
C MET A 100 4.29 -2.97 -5.15
N THR A 101 3.84 -2.08 -4.26
CA THR A 101 3.57 -2.44 -2.87
C THR A 101 2.41 -3.42 -2.78
N GLU A 102 1.33 -3.21 -3.54
CA GLU A 102 0.12 -4.02 -3.50
C GLU A 102 0.27 -5.38 -4.19
N LEU A 103 0.92 -5.45 -5.36
CA LEU A 103 1.09 -6.69 -6.11
C LEU A 103 2.35 -7.49 -5.71
N GLY A 104 3.35 -6.81 -5.22
CA GLY A 104 4.66 -7.44 -4.91
C GLY A 104 4.90 -7.60 -3.42
N VAL A 105 4.99 -6.49 -2.69
CA VAL A 105 5.47 -6.51 -1.30
C VAL A 105 4.46 -7.12 -0.34
N LEU A 106 3.24 -6.60 -0.31
CA LEU A 106 2.21 -7.06 0.64
C LEU A 106 1.84 -8.54 0.47
N PRO A 107 1.66 -9.09 -0.75
CA PRO A 107 1.41 -10.51 -0.91
C PRO A 107 2.53 -11.42 -0.38
N LEU A 108 3.80 -10.99 -0.48
CA LEU A 108 4.92 -11.73 0.12
C LEU A 108 4.84 -11.69 1.64
N VAL A 109 4.53 -10.55 2.24
CA VAL A 109 4.34 -10.43 3.70
C VAL A 109 3.22 -11.35 4.18
N TYR A 110 2.07 -11.35 3.48
CA TYR A 110 0.94 -12.23 3.82
C TYR A 110 1.31 -13.72 3.70
N LYS A 111 2.04 -14.09 2.64
CA LYS A 111 2.53 -15.47 2.48
C LYS A 111 3.49 -15.88 3.60
N VAL A 112 4.40 -14.99 4.01
CA VAL A 112 5.33 -15.27 5.11
C VAL A 112 4.57 -15.54 6.39
N PHE A 113 3.59 -14.70 6.76
CA PHE A 113 2.80 -14.93 7.97
C PHE A 113 1.93 -16.19 7.90
N ALA A 114 1.31 -16.46 6.76
CA ALA A 114 0.50 -17.66 6.58
C ALA A 114 1.30 -18.96 6.66
N GLU A 115 2.48 -18.99 6.03
CA GLU A 115 3.36 -20.18 6.07
C GLU A 115 4.04 -20.34 7.44
N ALA A 116 4.42 -19.24 8.11
CA ALA A 116 4.95 -19.31 9.47
C ALA A 116 3.88 -19.87 10.44
N PHE A 117 2.65 -19.35 10.37
CA PHE A 117 1.53 -19.87 11.17
C PHE A 117 1.32 -21.37 10.95
N LYS A 118 1.28 -21.82 9.70
CA LYS A 118 1.10 -23.23 9.36
C LYS A 118 2.23 -24.08 9.91
N LEU A 119 3.47 -23.69 9.66
CA LEU A 119 4.65 -24.44 10.10
C LEU A 119 4.70 -24.56 11.63
N GLU A 120 4.52 -23.45 12.35
CA GLU A 120 4.61 -23.42 13.82
C GLU A 120 3.48 -24.22 14.48
N THR A 121 2.26 -24.18 13.94
CA THR A 121 1.15 -25.01 14.41
C THR A 121 1.36 -26.49 14.09
N GLU A 122 1.91 -26.86 12.94
CA GLU A 122 2.32 -28.24 12.62
C GLU A 122 3.42 -28.76 13.58
N MET A 123 4.27 -27.86 14.09
CA MET A 123 5.28 -28.17 15.11
C MET A 123 4.69 -28.29 16.53
N GLY A 124 3.39 -28.06 16.70
CA GLY A 124 2.66 -28.24 17.95
C GLY A 124 2.52 -26.99 18.82
N HIS A 125 2.86 -25.81 18.31
CA HIS A 125 2.60 -24.56 19.05
C HIS A 125 1.12 -24.20 19.04
N PRO A 126 0.57 -23.64 20.14
CA PRO A 126 -0.81 -23.19 20.18
C PRO A 126 -1.06 -22.06 19.17
N GLU A 127 -2.14 -22.16 18.40
CA GLU A 127 -2.52 -21.15 17.39
C GLU A 127 -2.54 -19.73 17.92
N GLU A 128 -3.07 -19.54 19.14
CA GLU A 128 -3.18 -18.23 19.77
C GLU A 128 -1.80 -17.63 20.09
N ALA A 129 -0.84 -18.46 20.50
CA ALA A 129 0.53 -18.01 20.76
C ALA A 129 1.22 -17.59 19.48
N VAL A 130 1.07 -18.38 18.41
CA VAL A 130 1.62 -18.05 17.09
C VAL A 130 1.04 -16.73 16.57
N LEU A 131 -0.28 -16.56 16.61
CA LEU A 131 -0.91 -15.31 16.16
C LEU A 131 -0.50 -14.11 17.01
N MET A 132 -0.39 -14.29 18.33
CA MET A 132 0.03 -13.23 19.25
C MET A 132 1.45 -12.75 18.92
N GLU A 133 2.37 -13.68 18.71
CA GLU A 133 3.76 -13.40 18.34
C GLU A 133 3.87 -12.76 16.95
N ALA A 134 3.11 -13.27 15.99
CA ALA A 134 3.20 -12.81 14.61
C ALA A 134 2.77 -11.34 14.44
N TYR A 135 1.56 -10.96 14.89
CA TYR A 135 1.04 -9.61 14.67
C TYR A 135 -0.07 -9.13 15.63
N PHE A 136 -0.71 -10.00 16.41
CA PHE A 136 -1.78 -9.58 17.33
C PHE A 136 -1.27 -8.73 18.50
N SER A 137 -0.02 -8.92 18.93
CA SER A 137 0.65 -8.07 19.92
C SER A 137 0.85 -6.63 19.45
N LYS A 138 0.75 -6.40 18.14
CA LYS A 138 1.09 -5.13 17.47
C LYS A 138 2.58 -4.74 17.57
N GLU A 139 3.46 -5.64 18.00
CA GLU A 139 4.90 -5.40 18.02
C GLU A 139 5.44 -5.08 16.63
N MET A 140 4.98 -5.82 15.60
CA MET A 140 5.36 -5.55 14.22
C MET A 140 4.98 -4.14 13.77
N MET A 141 3.83 -3.60 14.22
CA MET A 141 3.45 -2.21 13.89
C MET A 141 4.43 -1.21 14.50
N PHE A 142 4.82 -1.42 15.76
CA PHE A 142 5.83 -0.60 16.43
C PHE A 142 7.18 -0.68 15.71
N LEU A 143 7.61 -1.86 15.29
CA LEU A 143 8.86 -2.03 14.54
C LEU A 143 8.84 -1.29 13.20
N TRP A 144 7.73 -1.32 12.47
CA TRP A 144 7.61 -0.57 11.21
C TRP A 144 7.60 0.95 11.43
N GLU A 145 6.98 1.42 12.51
CA GLU A 145 7.06 2.82 12.92
C GLU A 145 8.51 3.23 13.21
N GLN A 146 9.24 2.42 14.00
CA GLN A 146 10.65 2.66 14.28
C GLN A 146 11.54 2.54 13.03
N ALA A 147 11.20 1.67 12.08
CA ALA A 147 11.89 1.59 10.80
C ALA A 147 11.68 2.85 9.95
N ALA A 148 10.49 3.44 9.97
CA ALA A 148 10.20 4.70 9.29
C ALA A 148 10.97 5.89 9.90
N GLU A 149 11.10 5.93 11.22
CA GLU A 149 11.79 7.01 11.92
C GLU A 149 13.33 6.90 11.89
N ARG A 150 13.85 5.69 12.08
CA ARG A 150 15.28 5.43 12.29
C ARG A 150 15.98 4.82 11.07
N GLY A 151 15.22 4.11 10.24
CA GLY A 151 15.70 3.30 9.14
C GLY A 151 15.61 1.81 9.42
N LEU A 152 15.41 1.01 8.36
CA LEU A 152 15.09 -0.42 8.39
C LEU A 152 16.02 -1.26 9.30
N PHE A 153 17.32 -1.02 9.24
CA PHE A 153 18.29 -1.76 10.07
C PHE A 153 18.71 -1.00 11.33
N ARG A 154 18.61 0.32 11.35
CA ARG A 154 19.02 1.10 12.53
C ARG A 154 18.08 0.88 13.71
N GLN A 155 16.82 0.56 13.48
CA GLN A 155 15.88 0.25 14.55
C GLN A 155 16.27 -1.03 15.34
N LEU A 156 17.12 -1.90 14.77
CA LEU A 156 17.59 -3.13 15.44
C LEU A 156 18.25 -2.88 16.79
N CYS A 157 18.82 -1.67 17.03
CA CYS A 157 19.36 -1.30 18.33
C CYS A 157 18.34 -1.33 19.48
N LEU A 158 17.05 -1.37 19.17
CA LEU A 158 15.97 -1.51 20.17
C LEU A 158 15.78 -2.95 20.64
N HIS A 159 16.34 -3.92 19.93
CA HIS A 159 16.23 -5.34 20.23
C HIS A 159 17.35 -5.82 21.15
N SER A 160 17.16 -6.98 21.80
CA SER A 160 18.24 -7.67 22.50
C SER A 160 19.37 -8.06 21.55
N HIS A 161 20.57 -8.23 22.08
CA HIS A 161 21.72 -8.65 21.25
C HIS A 161 21.49 -9.99 20.56
N THR A 162 20.77 -10.91 21.21
CA THR A 162 20.39 -12.19 20.63
C THR A 162 19.49 -12.02 19.42
N ALA A 163 18.47 -11.17 19.51
CA ALA A 163 17.55 -10.87 18.42
C ALA A 163 18.27 -10.14 17.26
N GLN A 164 19.12 -9.17 17.57
CA GLN A 164 19.95 -8.48 16.57
C GLN A 164 20.81 -9.48 15.80
N TYR A 165 21.51 -10.36 16.52
CA TYR A 165 22.40 -11.37 15.92
C TYR A 165 21.60 -12.32 15.01
N ALA A 166 20.48 -12.86 15.49
CA ALA A 166 19.67 -13.80 14.74
C ALA A 166 19.14 -13.18 13.44
N GLN A 167 18.58 -11.97 13.51
CA GLN A 167 18.01 -11.26 12.36
C GLN A 167 19.10 -10.90 11.32
N LEU A 168 20.21 -10.30 11.76
CA LEU A 168 21.29 -9.91 10.85
C LEU A 168 22.00 -11.08 10.22
N LYS A 169 22.26 -12.16 10.99
CA LYS A 169 22.84 -13.39 10.48
C LYS A 169 21.94 -13.97 9.39
N ARG A 170 20.65 -14.17 9.68
CA ARG A 170 19.71 -14.78 8.76
C ARG A 170 19.42 -13.94 7.53
N PHE A 171 19.40 -12.60 7.67
CA PHE A 171 19.27 -11.68 6.55
C PHE A 171 20.44 -11.78 5.57
N GLY A 172 21.66 -12.02 6.06
CA GLY A 172 22.88 -12.16 5.24
C GLY A 172 23.04 -13.54 4.60
N GLU A 173 22.20 -14.52 4.96
CA GLU A 173 22.28 -15.89 4.45
C GLU A 173 21.29 -16.14 3.30
N GLY A 174 21.66 -17.06 2.41
CA GLY A 174 20.78 -17.56 1.35
C GLY A 174 20.74 -16.70 0.09
N ASP A 175 19.88 -17.12 -0.81
CA ASP A 175 19.67 -16.51 -2.12
C ASP A 175 18.29 -15.83 -2.18
N ASN A 176 18.28 -14.58 -2.58
CA ASN A 176 17.09 -13.77 -2.72
C ASN A 176 16.42 -13.88 -4.12
N SER A 177 16.85 -14.79 -4.97
CA SER A 177 16.41 -14.89 -6.37
C SER A 177 14.90 -15.12 -6.48
N MET A 178 14.32 -15.96 -5.62
CA MET A 178 12.88 -16.22 -5.60
C MET A 178 12.08 -14.96 -5.27
N ILE A 179 12.49 -14.22 -4.25
CA ILE A 179 11.86 -12.95 -3.87
C ILE A 179 11.99 -11.93 -5.00
N ARG A 180 13.20 -11.81 -5.56
CA ARG A 180 13.47 -10.87 -6.67
C ARG A 180 12.64 -11.22 -7.90
N ASN A 181 12.51 -12.48 -8.26
CA ASN A 181 11.72 -12.92 -9.42
C ASN A 181 10.23 -12.60 -9.22
N PHE A 182 9.67 -12.92 -8.05
CA PHE A 182 8.29 -12.57 -7.72
C PHE A 182 8.03 -11.06 -7.84
N LEU A 183 8.91 -10.24 -7.29
CA LEU A 183 8.81 -8.77 -7.36
C LEU A 183 8.97 -8.28 -8.81
N LYS A 184 9.84 -8.90 -9.60
CA LYS A 184 10.04 -8.55 -11.00
C LYS A 184 8.82 -8.88 -11.85
N GLU A 185 8.20 -10.03 -11.68
CA GLU A 185 6.96 -10.42 -12.36
C GLU A 185 5.83 -9.42 -12.06
N ALA A 186 5.64 -9.05 -10.79
CA ALA A 186 4.67 -8.03 -10.40
C ALA A 186 4.95 -6.69 -11.11
N TYR A 187 6.20 -6.24 -11.13
CA TYR A 187 6.59 -4.99 -11.77
C TYR A 187 6.38 -5.01 -13.30
N GLU A 188 6.69 -6.13 -13.94
CA GLU A 188 6.48 -6.32 -15.39
C GLU A 188 4.99 -6.30 -15.75
N SER A 189 4.13 -6.94 -14.96
CA SER A 189 2.67 -6.91 -15.12
C SER A 189 2.11 -5.49 -14.99
N ILE A 190 2.58 -4.72 -14.02
CA ILE A 190 2.20 -3.31 -13.86
C ILE A 190 2.65 -2.50 -15.09
N ARG A 191 3.93 -2.58 -15.44
CA ARG A 191 4.54 -1.75 -16.49
C ARG A 191 3.99 -2.04 -17.88
N SER A 192 3.66 -3.28 -18.18
CA SER A 192 3.07 -3.69 -19.46
C SER A 192 1.59 -3.30 -19.59
N GLY A 193 0.95 -2.90 -18.48
CA GLY A 193 -0.49 -2.66 -18.41
C GLY A 193 -1.33 -3.94 -18.39
N GLU A 194 -0.73 -5.11 -18.16
CA GLU A 194 -1.44 -6.38 -18.04
C GLU A 194 -2.39 -6.37 -16.85
N PHE A 195 -1.91 -5.94 -15.69
CA PHE A 195 -2.74 -5.79 -14.50
C PHE A 195 -3.92 -4.83 -14.71
N ASP A 196 -3.71 -3.71 -15.40
CA ASP A 196 -4.81 -2.79 -15.70
C ASP A 196 -5.86 -3.44 -16.60
N LYS A 197 -5.46 -4.18 -17.61
CA LYS A 197 -6.39 -4.92 -18.50
C LYS A 197 -7.20 -5.97 -17.72
N GLU A 198 -6.55 -6.71 -16.82
CA GLU A 198 -7.23 -7.65 -15.92
C GLU A 198 -8.27 -6.93 -15.06
N TRP A 199 -7.86 -5.84 -14.41
CA TRP A 199 -8.74 -5.08 -13.54
C TRP A 199 -9.91 -4.44 -14.28
N GLN A 200 -9.68 -3.90 -15.48
CA GLN A 200 -10.77 -3.39 -16.33
C GLN A 200 -11.76 -4.49 -16.73
N ALA A 201 -11.25 -5.69 -17.04
CA ALA A 201 -12.12 -6.83 -17.33
C ALA A 201 -12.91 -7.27 -16.11
N GLU A 202 -12.29 -7.27 -14.92
CA GLU A 202 -12.94 -7.60 -13.66
C GLU A 202 -14.12 -6.67 -13.35
N GLN A 203 -13.95 -5.37 -13.55
CA GLN A 203 -15.00 -4.38 -13.32
C GLN A 203 -16.12 -4.43 -14.39
N THR A 204 -15.76 -4.62 -15.65
CA THR A 204 -16.71 -4.41 -16.77
C THR A 204 -17.35 -5.68 -17.28
N LYS A 205 -16.64 -6.80 -17.21
CA LYS A 205 -17.08 -8.09 -17.77
C LYS A 205 -17.51 -9.08 -16.69
N TYR A 206 -16.80 -9.12 -15.55
CA TYR A 206 -17.01 -10.10 -14.51
C TYR A 206 -17.72 -9.56 -13.27
N ASN A 207 -18.04 -8.26 -13.25
CA ASN A 207 -18.80 -7.62 -12.17
C ASN A 207 -18.25 -7.95 -10.76
N LEU A 208 -16.92 -8.05 -10.62
CA LEU A 208 -16.17 -8.36 -9.41
C LEU A 208 -16.32 -9.80 -8.89
N GLU A 209 -16.81 -10.74 -9.70
CA GLU A 209 -17.03 -12.14 -9.29
C GLU A 209 -15.72 -12.85 -8.90
N HIS A 210 -14.61 -12.59 -9.62
CA HIS A 210 -13.33 -13.19 -9.28
C HIS A 210 -12.74 -12.57 -8.01
N LEU A 211 -12.91 -11.27 -7.80
CA LEU A 211 -12.50 -10.61 -6.58
C LEU A 211 -13.24 -11.19 -5.36
N ASP A 212 -14.54 -11.41 -5.48
CA ASP A 212 -15.34 -11.98 -4.40
C ASP A 212 -14.93 -13.44 -4.12
N ALA A 213 -14.64 -14.23 -5.15
CA ALA A 213 -14.10 -15.58 -4.99
C ALA A 213 -12.72 -15.61 -4.31
N LEU A 214 -11.84 -14.66 -4.64
CA LEU A 214 -10.54 -14.50 -3.97
C LEU A 214 -10.69 -14.12 -2.50
N ARG A 215 -11.62 -13.22 -2.18
CA ARG A 215 -11.94 -12.85 -0.78
C ARG A 215 -12.47 -14.05 0.00
N GLU A 216 -13.42 -14.78 -0.56
CA GLU A 216 -13.97 -15.98 0.08
C GLU A 216 -12.88 -17.01 0.38
N LYS A 217 -11.99 -17.27 -0.60
CA LYS A 217 -10.86 -18.17 -0.41
C LYS A 217 -9.95 -17.72 0.72
N ALA A 218 -9.60 -16.43 0.79
CA ALA A 218 -8.75 -15.87 1.85
C ALA A 218 -9.41 -15.97 3.23
N LEU A 219 -10.71 -15.67 3.33
CA LEU A 219 -11.47 -15.75 4.57
C LEU A 219 -11.71 -17.20 5.07
N ASN A 220 -11.55 -18.20 4.22
CA ASN A 220 -11.71 -19.61 4.58
C ASN A 220 -10.38 -20.29 4.97
N THR A 221 -9.27 -19.55 5.11
CA THR A 221 -7.98 -20.12 5.54
C THR A 221 -7.99 -20.49 7.03
N GLU A 222 -7.10 -21.43 7.41
CA GLU A 222 -6.95 -21.80 8.83
C GLU A 222 -6.45 -20.62 9.69
N VAL A 223 -5.62 -19.74 9.11
CA VAL A 223 -5.20 -18.51 9.78
C VAL A 223 -6.42 -17.67 10.18
N THR A 224 -7.31 -17.36 9.22
CA THR A 224 -8.51 -16.54 9.49
C THR A 224 -9.43 -17.19 10.53
N LYS A 225 -9.64 -18.50 10.46
CA LYS A 225 -10.43 -19.22 11.45
C LYS A 225 -9.81 -19.16 12.85
N ALA A 226 -8.47 -19.26 12.94
CA ALA A 226 -7.76 -19.13 14.20
C ALA A 226 -7.82 -17.69 14.76
N GLU A 227 -7.70 -16.68 13.89
CA GLU A 227 -7.90 -15.27 14.25
C GLU A 227 -9.30 -15.03 14.86
N ASP A 228 -10.33 -15.60 14.27
CA ASP A 228 -11.72 -15.45 14.76
C ASP A 228 -11.89 -16.12 16.13
N ARG A 229 -11.27 -17.29 16.34
CA ARG A 229 -11.22 -17.96 17.67
C ARG A 229 -10.51 -17.07 18.69
N LEU A 230 -9.36 -16.51 18.36
CA LEU A 230 -8.60 -15.63 19.25
C LEU A 230 -9.37 -14.34 19.56
N LYS A 231 -9.94 -13.68 18.58
CA LYS A 231 -10.76 -12.46 18.77
C LYS A 231 -11.97 -12.70 19.67
N ALA A 232 -12.59 -13.88 19.58
CA ALA A 232 -13.70 -14.25 20.45
C ALA A 232 -13.28 -14.41 21.93
N ARG A 233 -12.03 -14.81 22.20
CA ARG A 233 -11.48 -14.95 23.57
C ARG A 233 -10.98 -13.64 24.16
N LEU A 234 -10.61 -12.65 23.33
CA LEU A 234 -10.09 -11.35 23.79
C LEU A 234 -11.19 -10.31 24.07
N LYS A 235 -12.44 -10.64 23.81
CA LYS A 235 -13.64 -9.85 24.15
C LYS A 235 -14.10 -10.17 25.57
#